data_c3afa595e3b74800f04b945cc863a556
#
_entry.id   c3afa595e3b74800f04b945cc863a556
#
_cell.length_a   1.000
_cell.length_b   1.000
_cell.length_c   1.000
_cell.angle_alpha   90.00
_cell.angle_beta   90.00
_cell.angle_gamma   90.00
#
_symmetry.space_group_name_H-M   'P 1'
#
loop_
_entity.id
_entity.type
_entity.pdbx_description
1 polymer ?
#
loop_
_entity_poly.entity_id
_entity_poly.type
_entity_poly.pdbx_seq_one_letter_code
_entity_poly.pdbx_strand_id
1 'polypeptide(L)'
;MKVVISGYGKMGHMIEAVLQRRGIELVMASEDVCSVPDDIAKECVCIDFTTPEAFRANYPTIAAKFKAVVVGTTGWYDIKDQVFAAFDRHNTTLIWASNFSIGVNAFFAAIQRVCEVLKEGDYTPSVKEIHHIHKLDAPSGTAKSIADLIEKGLGRAPEIESKRIGEVPGTHTAEFVSGVDKLVFTHEAFSRQGFAEGAVVAALLTEKVTGIQEFKDIIL
;
A
#
# COMPACT_ATOMS: atom_id res chain seq x y z
N MET A 1 14.37 -4.81 -16.05
CA MET A 1 12.90 -4.98 -15.81
C MET A 1 12.14 -4.08 -16.74
N LYS A 2 11.08 -4.60 -17.35
CA LYS A 2 10.13 -3.86 -18.19
C LYS A 2 8.82 -3.72 -17.45
N VAL A 3 8.17 -2.57 -17.53
CA VAL A 3 6.94 -2.24 -16.78
C VAL A 3 5.85 -1.78 -17.73
N VAL A 4 4.62 -2.22 -17.44
CA VAL A 4 3.37 -1.67 -17.98
C VAL A 4 2.60 -1.05 -16.81
N ILE A 5 2.10 0.17 -16.97
CA ILE A 5 1.21 0.80 -15.99
C ILE A 5 -0.23 0.60 -16.45
N SER A 6 -1.05 0.01 -15.57
CA SER A 6 -2.51 -0.08 -15.69
C SER A 6 -3.14 1.07 -14.91
N GLY A 7 -3.84 1.97 -15.63
CA GLY A 7 -4.38 3.20 -15.06
C GLY A 7 -3.39 4.37 -15.10
N TYR A 8 -3.67 5.37 -15.95
CA TYR A 8 -2.76 6.49 -16.18
C TYR A 8 -3.29 7.81 -15.61
N GLY A 9 -3.88 7.74 -14.41
CA GLY A 9 -4.29 8.90 -13.62
C GLY A 9 -3.13 9.47 -12.79
N LYS A 10 -3.45 10.19 -11.70
CA LYS A 10 -2.46 10.83 -10.82
C LYS A 10 -1.35 9.89 -10.34
N MET A 11 -1.71 8.65 -9.96
CA MET A 11 -0.71 7.67 -9.51
C MET A 11 0.12 7.12 -10.66
N GLY A 12 -0.49 6.86 -11.82
CA GLY A 12 0.22 6.40 -13.01
C GLY A 12 1.35 7.35 -13.42
N HIS A 13 1.07 8.66 -13.48
CA HIS A 13 2.10 9.68 -13.77
C HIS A 13 3.21 9.73 -12.70
N MET A 14 2.87 9.57 -11.41
CA MET A 14 3.88 9.52 -10.35
C MET A 14 4.77 8.28 -10.47
N ILE A 15 4.19 7.12 -10.80
CA ILE A 15 4.92 5.86 -11.01
C ILE A 15 5.85 6.00 -12.20
N GLU A 16 5.39 6.55 -13.33
CA GLU A 16 6.23 6.83 -14.49
C GLU A 16 7.45 7.68 -14.12
N ALA A 17 7.24 8.78 -13.39
CA ALA A 17 8.35 9.65 -12.95
C ALA A 17 9.37 8.89 -12.08
N VAL A 18 8.91 7.96 -11.23
CA VAL A 18 9.79 7.10 -10.44
C VAL A 18 10.57 6.12 -11.32
N LEU A 19 9.90 5.47 -12.28
CA LEU A 19 10.52 4.54 -13.23
C LEU A 19 11.62 5.25 -14.02
N GLN A 20 11.33 6.43 -14.59
CA GLN A 20 12.29 7.25 -15.33
C GLN A 20 13.52 7.59 -14.48
N ARG A 21 13.31 8.09 -13.26
CA ARG A 21 14.41 8.44 -12.34
C ARG A 21 15.28 7.24 -11.96
N ARG A 22 14.70 6.05 -11.91
CA ARG A 22 15.40 4.80 -11.60
C ARG A 22 15.98 4.09 -12.81
N GLY A 23 15.80 4.63 -14.02
CA GLY A 23 16.25 4.01 -15.27
C GLY A 23 15.56 2.69 -15.58
N ILE A 24 14.30 2.53 -15.14
CA ILE A 24 13.48 1.35 -15.40
C ILE A 24 12.63 1.61 -16.65
N GLU A 25 12.60 0.66 -17.57
CA GLU A 25 11.88 0.79 -18.84
C GLU A 25 10.37 0.76 -18.62
N LEU A 26 9.70 1.88 -18.90
CA LEU A 26 8.25 1.93 -19.09
C LEU A 26 7.93 1.60 -20.54
N VAL A 27 7.36 0.42 -20.78
CA VAL A 27 6.98 -0.03 -22.14
C VAL A 27 5.69 0.64 -22.58
N MET A 28 4.72 0.74 -21.67
CA MET A 28 3.40 1.30 -21.96
C MET A 28 2.71 1.76 -20.66
N ALA A 29 1.96 2.85 -20.74
CA ALA A 29 0.93 3.21 -19.77
C ALA A 29 -0.44 3.10 -20.50
N SER A 30 -1.37 2.33 -19.94
CA SER A 30 -2.64 2.03 -20.59
C SER A 30 -3.82 2.21 -19.64
N GLU A 31 -4.88 2.81 -20.16
CA GLU A 31 -6.19 2.81 -19.50
C GLU A 31 -6.97 1.52 -19.78
N ASP A 32 -6.64 0.82 -20.89
CA ASP A 32 -7.14 -0.51 -21.23
C ASP A 32 -6.00 -1.53 -21.23
N VAL A 33 -5.68 -2.02 -20.06
CA VAL A 33 -4.58 -3.00 -19.83
C VAL A 33 -4.85 -4.34 -20.52
N CYS A 34 -6.11 -4.68 -20.79
CA CYS A 34 -6.48 -5.93 -21.45
C CYS A 34 -6.09 -5.93 -22.94
N SER A 35 -5.96 -4.75 -23.57
CA SER A 35 -5.54 -4.60 -24.97
C SER A 35 -4.02 -4.70 -25.18
N VAL A 36 -3.22 -4.74 -24.11
CA VAL A 36 -1.75 -4.92 -24.20
C VAL A 36 -1.45 -6.23 -24.91
N PRO A 37 -0.61 -6.24 -25.97
CA PRO A 37 -0.24 -7.47 -26.70
C PRO A 37 0.40 -8.51 -25.77
N ASP A 38 0.06 -9.79 -25.98
CA ASP A 38 0.52 -10.88 -25.13
C ASP A 38 2.03 -11.07 -25.12
N ASP A 39 2.70 -10.82 -26.25
CA ASP A 39 4.15 -10.86 -26.39
C ASP A 39 4.86 -9.78 -25.55
N ILE A 40 4.21 -8.62 -25.38
CA ILE A 40 4.68 -7.54 -24.51
C ILE A 40 4.38 -7.89 -23.03
N ALA A 41 3.12 -8.23 -22.73
CA ALA A 41 2.66 -8.44 -21.38
C ALA A 41 3.47 -9.52 -20.62
N LYS A 42 3.77 -10.65 -21.29
CA LYS A 42 4.53 -11.77 -20.70
C LYS A 42 5.97 -11.43 -20.28
N GLU A 43 6.53 -10.33 -20.80
CA GLU A 43 7.87 -9.86 -20.43
C GLU A 43 7.85 -8.77 -19.37
N CYS A 44 6.67 -8.21 -19.08
CA CYS A 44 6.49 -7.01 -18.25
C CYS A 44 5.92 -7.34 -16.87
N VAL A 45 6.30 -6.52 -15.89
CA VAL A 45 5.58 -6.38 -14.63
C VAL A 45 4.47 -5.35 -14.84
N CYS A 46 3.23 -5.72 -14.51
CA CYS A 46 2.11 -4.78 -14.51
C CYS A 46 2.01 -4.08 -13.16
N ILE A 47 1.92 -2.75 -13.15
CA ILE A 47 1.63 -1.97 -11.94
C ILE A 47 0.23 -1.37 -12.11
N ASP A 48 -0.75 -1.87 -11.34
CA ASP A 48 -2.15 -1.46 -11.41
C ASP A 48 -2.51 -0.45 -10.32
N PHE A 49 -2.93 0.73 -10.75
CA PHE A 49 -3.54 1.79 -9.93
C PHE A 49 -4.74 2.37 -10.66
N THR A 50 -5.81 1.60 -10.72
CA THR A 50 -7.07 1.94 -11.39
C THR A 50 -8.20 2.21 -10.39
N THR A 51 -9.43 1.91 -10.79
CA THR A 51 -10.60 1.90 -9.90
C THR A 51 -10.94 0.47 -9.46
N PRO A 52 -11.69 0.29 -8.35
CA PRO A 52 -12.14 -1.03 -7.92
C PRO A 52 -12.87 -1.79 -9.04
N GLU A 53 -13.73 -1.09 -9.79
CA GLU A 53 -14.52 -1.65 -10.88
C GLU A 53 -13.64 -2.11 -12.05
N ALA A 54 -12.66 -1.28 -12.43
CA ALA A 54 -11.73 -1.62 -13.51
C ALA A 54 -10.85 -2.81 -13.12
N PHE A 55 -10.30 -2.84 -11.89
CA PHE A 55 -9.51 -3.97 -11.42
C PHE A 55 -10.35 -5.26 -11.38
N ARG A 56 -11.60 -5.21 -10.87
CA ARG A 56 -12.52 -6.37 -10.86
C ARG A 56 -12.78 -6.93 -12.26
N ALA A 57 -12.89 -6.06 -13.26
CA ALA A 57 -13.09 -6.50 -14.64
C ALA A 57 -11.81 -7.10 -15.25
N ASN A 58 -10.65 -6.54 -14.90
CA ASN A 58 -9.38 -6.79 -15.59
C ASN A 58 -8.51 -7.87 -14.94
N TYR A 59 -8.65 -8.16 -13.62
CA TYR A 59 -7.74 -9.07 -12.92
C TYR A 59 -7.58 -10.45 -13.55
N PRO A 60 -8.64 -11.09 -14.16
CA PRO A 60 -8.45 -12.40 -14.77
C PRO A 60 -7.50 -12.35 -15.97
N THR A 61 -7.62 -11.28 -16.78
CA THR A 61 -6.74 -11.05 -17.93
C THR A 61 -5.33 -10.66 -17.49
N ILE A 62 -5.21 -9.79 -16.49
CA ILE A 62 -3.92 -9.38 -15.92
C ILE A 62 -3.16 -10.60 -15.38
N ALA A 63 -3.84 -11.44 -14.60
CA ALA A 63 -3.24 -12.66 -14.03
C ALA A 63 -2.76 -13.65 -15.12
N ALA A 64 -3.48 -13.74 -16.24
CA ALA A 64 -3.15 -14.67 -17.32
C ALA A 64 -2.02 -14.18 -18.23
N LYS A 65 -1.83 -12.86 -18.37
CA LYS A 65 -0.98 -12.27 -19.43
C LYS A 65 0.38 -11.81 -18.92
N PHE A 66 0.45 -11.24 -17.71
CA PHE A 66 1.67 -10.56 -17.25
C PHE A 66 2.63 -11.50 -16.52
N LYS A 67 3.92 -11.18 -16.60
CA LYS A 67 4.99 -11.91 -15.89
C LYS A 67 4.80 -11.85 -14.37
N ALA A 68 4.43 -10.69 -13.86
CA ALA A 68 4.12 -10.43 -12.46
C ALA A 68 3.28 -9.17 -12.34
N VAL A 69 2.61 -8.97 -11.21
CA VAL A 69 1.68 -7.86 -11.02
C VAL A 69 1.84 -7.23 -9.65
N VAL A 70 1.80 -5.90 -9.63
CA VAL A 70 1.72 -5.08 -8.41
C VAL A 70 0.36 -4.38 -8.40
N VAL A 71 -0.45 -4.58 -7.37
CA VAL A 71 -1.81 -4.02 -7.27
C VAL A 71 -1.91 -3.04 -6.11
N GLY A 72 -2.03 -1.76 -6.44
CA GLY A 72 -2.31 -0.68 -5.49
C GLY A 72 -3.75 -0.17 -5.53
N THR A 73 -4.54 -0.63 -6.49
CA THR A 73 -5.98 -0.42 -6.46
C THR A 73 -6.57 -1.05 -5.20
N THR A 74 -7.46 -0.32 -4.52
CA THR A 74 -8.14 -0.77 -3.30
C THR A 74 -9.64 -1.00 -3.55
N GLY A 75 -10.37 -1.49 -2.56
CA GLY A 75 -11.85 -1.65 -2.66
C GLY A 75 -12.31 -2.91 -3.41
N TRP A 76 -11.45 -3.93 -3.57
CA TRP A 76 -11.78 -5.21 -4.18
C TRP A 76 -11.65 -6.40 -3.23
N TYR A 77 -11.37 -6.15 -1.97
CA TYR A 77 -11.01 -7.20 -1.00
C TYR A 77 -12.12 -8.21 -0.68
N ASP A 78 -13.37 -7.88 -0.97
CA ASP A 78 -14.53 -8.80 -0.89
C ASP A 78 -14.46 -9.94 -1.92
N ILE A 79 -13.69 -9.77 -3.02
CA ILE A 79 -13.41 -10.82 -4.02
C ILE A 79 -11.98 -11.38 -3.91
N LYS A 80 -11.30 -11.17 -2.78
CA LYS A 80 -9.88 -11.51 -2.58
C LYS A 80 -9.56 -12.96 -2.95
N ASP A 81 -10.40 -13.91 -2.52
CA ASP A 81 -10.20 -15.32 -2.79
C ASP A 81 -10.28 -15.63 -4.30
N GLN A 82 -11.17 -14.95 -5.03
CA GLN A 82 -11.31 -15.14 -6.49
C GLN A 82 -10.08 -14.58 -7.21
N VAL A 83 -9.59 -13.41 -6.79
CA VAL A 83 -8.36 -12.81 -7.33
C VAL A 83 -7.19 -13.74 -7.09
N PHE A 84 -7.00 -14.20 -5.86
CA PHE A 84 -5.90 -15.09 -5.50
C PHE A 84 -5.92 -16.39 -6.30
N ALA A 85 -7.10 -17.02 -6.41
CA ALA A 85 -7.27 -18.23 -7.22
C ALA A 85 -6.94 -18.02 -8.71
N ALA A 86 -7.18 -16.82 -9.26
CA ALA A 86 -6.80 -16.50 -10.63
C ALA A 86 -5.28 -16.40 -10.80
N PHE A 87 -4.58 -15.73 -9.89
CA PHE A 87 -3.11 -15.61 -9.92
C PHE A 87 -2.43 -16.96 -9.67
N ASP A 88 -2.91 -17.77 -8.73
CA ASP A 88 -2.41 -19.12 -8.47
C ASP A 88 -2.57 -20.03 -9.70
N ARG A 89 -3.74 -19.98 -10.38
CA ARG A 89 -4.01 -20.79 -11.59
C ARG A 89 -2.99 -20.53 -12.70
N HIS A 90 -2.56 -19.29 -12.86
CA HIS A 90 -1.60 -18.89 -13.90
C HIS A 90 -0.15 -18.87 -13.40
N ASN A 91 0.09 -19.20 -12.12
CA ASN A 91 1.39 -19.14 -11.47
C ASN A 91 2.06 -17.75 -11.62
N THR A 92 1.25 -16.70 -11.60
CA THR A 92 1.68 -15.31 -11.75
C THR A 92 1.92 -14.70 -10.40
N THR A 93 3.10 -14.10 -10.20
CA THR A 93 3.42 -13.40 -8.95
C THR A 93 2.54 -12.17 -8.79
N LEU A 94 1.87 -12.07 -7.65
CA LEU A 94 1.07 -10.92 -7.23
C LEU A 94 1.65 -10.28 -5.97
N ILE A 95 2.01 -9.00 -6.03
CA ILE A 95 2.28 -8.19 -4.84
C ILE A 95 1.16 -7.17 -4.71
N TRP A 96 0.42 -7.23 -3.62
CA TRP A 96 -0.69 -6.32 -3.37
C TRP A 96 -0.51 -5.58 -2.04
N ALA A 97 -1.10 -4.40 -1.90
CA ALA A 97 -1.16 -3.67 -0.64
C ALA A 97 -2.31 -2.67 -0.61
N SER A 98 -2.82 -2.41 0.58
CA SER A 98 -3.67 -1.25 0.86
C SER A 98 -2.86 0.05 0.94
N ASN A 99 -1.54 -0.06 1.18
CA ASN A 99 -0.63 1.06 1.28
C ASN A 99 0.79 0.65 0.87
N PHE A 100 1.31 1.25 -0.20
CA PHE A 100 2.66 1.02 -0.70
C PHE A 100 3.72 1.96 -0.11
N SER A 101 3.37 2.93 0.75
CA SER A 101 4.38 3.80 1.36
C SER A 101 5.33 2.98 2.24
N ILE A 102 6.61 2.99 1.88
CA ILE A 102 7.67 2.34 2.67
C ILE A 102 7.70 2.93 4.08
N GLY A 103 7.59 4.27 4.20
CA GLY A 103 7.58 4.95 5.49
C GLY A 103 6.39 4.55 6.36
N VAL A 104 5.18 4.37 5.78
CA VAL A 104 4.01 3.89 6.53
C VAL A 104 4.19 2.45 6.97
N ASN A 105 4.73 1.57 6.12
CA ASN A 105 4.98 0.18 6.50
C ASN A 105 6.05 0.07 7.60
N ALA A 106 7.14 0.85 7.51
CA ALA A 106 8.15 0.93 8.58
C ALA A 106 7.54 1.47 9.89
N PHE A 107 6.63 2.45 9.80
CA PHE A 107 5.91 2.98 10.95
C PHE A 107 5.00 1.91 11.59
N PHE A 108 4.27 1.12 10.81
CA PHE A 108 3.47 0.00 11.30
C PHE A 108 4.32 -1.05 12.03
N ALA A 109 5.47 -1.44 11.46
CA ALA A 109 6.39 -2.37 12.10
C ALA A 109 6.95 -1.84 13.43
N ALA A 110 7.30 -0.55 13.48
CA ALA A 110 7.74 0.10 14.71
C ALA A 110 6.65 0.08 15.77
N ILE A 111 5.39 0.44 15.42
CA ILE A 111 4.27 0.40 16.37
C ILE A 111 4.01 -1.02 16.86
N GLN A 112 4.03 -2.02 15.98
CA GLN A 112 3.87 -3.42 16.38
C GLN A 112 4.92 -3.82 17.41
N ARG A 113 6.19 -3.51 17.15
CA ARG A 113 7.29 -3.82 18.07
C ARG A 113 7.18 -3.09 19.41
N VAL A 114 6.78 -1.83 19.38
CA VAL A 114 6.51 -1.04 20.59
C VAL A 114 5.40 -1.69 21.42
N CYS A 115 4.29 -2.09 20.80
CA CYS A 115 3.19 -2.74 21.53
C CYS A 115 3.63 -4.06 22.17
N GLU A 116 4.48 -4.86 21.52
CA GLU A 116 5.04 -6.09 22.11
C GLU A 116 5.84 -5.79 23.40
N VAL A 117 6.63 -4.71 23.39
CA VAL A 117 7.45 -4.33 24.56
C VAL A 117 6.60 -3.73 25.68
N LEU A 118 5.58 -2.93 25.33
CA LEU A 118 4.73 -2.22 26.28
C LEU A 118 3.57 -3.06 26.83
N LYS A 119 3.42 -4.31 26.39
CA LYS A 119 2.25 -5.16 26.68
C LYS A 119 1.95 -5.30 28.17
N GLU A 120 2.98 -5.47 28.99
CA GLU A 120 2.87 -5.63 30.46
C GLU A 120 2.93 -4.27 31.20
N GLY A 121 3.12 -3.17 30.48
CA GLY A 121 3.20 -1.83 31.06
C GLY A 121 1.83 -1.13 31.14
N ASP A 122 1.75 -0.13 32.02
CA ASP A 122 0.54 0.70 32.17
C ASP A 122 0.58 1.91 31.23
N TYR A 123 0.61 1.65 29.89
CA TYR A 123 0.59 2.69 28.87
C TYR A 123 -0.79 2.85 28.26
N THR A 124 -1.27 4.09 28.24
CA THR A 124 -2.51 4.48 27.55
C THR A 124 -2.16 4.91 26.12
N PRO A 125 -2.63 4.16 25.09
CA PRO A 125 -2.36 4.51 23.70
C PRO A 125 -3.37 5.53 23.17
N SER A 126 -2.94 6.39 22.26
CA SER A 126 -3.81 7.23 21.43
C SER A 126 -3.24 7.39 20.01
N VAL A 127 -4.11 7.70 19.05
CA VAL A 127 -3.76 7.93 17.66
C VAL A 127 -4.27 9.30 17.25
N LYS A 128 -3.44 10.10 16.56
CA LYS A 128 -3.85 11.36 15.91
C LYS A 128 -3.58 11.26 14.41
N GLU A 129 -4.51 11.77 13.61
CA GLU A 129 -4.28 11.91 12.19
C GLU A 129 -4.69 13.27 11.67
N ILE A 130 -3.92 13.81 10.72
CA ILE A 130 -4.18 15.10 10.08
C ILE A 130 -4.11 14.88 8.57
N HIS A 131 -5.16 15.31 7.86
CA HIS A 131 -5.22 15.30 6.40
C HIS A 131 -5.84 16.60 5.86
N HIS A 132 -5.75 16.77 4.54
CA HIS A 132 -6.36 17.89 3.83
C HIS A 132 -7.89 17.93 4.00
N ILE A 133 -8.46 19.10 3.79
CA ILE A 133 -9.91 19.35 3.99
C ILE A 133 -10.81 18.55 3.03
N HIS A 134 -10.27 18.08 1.89
CA HIS A 134 -11.02 17.31 0.88
C HIS A 134 -11.08 15.80 1.17
N LYS A 135 -10.45 15.31 2.27
CA LYS A 135 -10.50 13.91 2.64
C LYS A 135 -11.82 13.60 3.36
N LEU A 136 -12.64 12.73 2.74
CA LEU A 136 -14.00 12.45 3.19
C LEU A 136 -14.04 11.48 4.37
N ASP A 137 -13.21 10.42 4.35
CA ASP A 137 -13.16 9.42 5.41
C ASP A 137 -12.46 9.96 6.67
N ALA A 138 -13.07 9.80 7.81
CA ALA A 138 -12.52 10.08 9.15
C ALA A 138 -13.04 9.03 10.14
N PRO A 139 -12.15 8.29 10.85
CA PRO A 139 -10.70 8.26 10.69
C PRO A 139 -10.26 7.69 9.33
N SER A 140 -9.03 8.07 8.90
CA SER A 140 -8.41 7.53 7.69
C SER A 140 -8.16 6.01 7.79
N GLY A 141 -8.06 5.33 6.64
CA GLY A 141 -7.71 3.90 6.62
C GLY A 141 -6.40 3.59 7.34
N THR A 142 -5.38 4.44 7.18
CA THR A 142 -4.09 4.30 7.89
C THR A 142 -4.25 4.44 9.40
N ALA A 143 -5.04 5.41 9.88
CA ALA A 143 -5.29 5.59 11.31
C ALA A 143 -6.04 4.39 11.91
N LYS A 144 -7.00 3.81 11.19
CA LYS A 144 -7.69 2.57 11.59
C LYS A 144 -6.71 1.39 11.67
N SER A 145 -5.83 1.24 10.68
CA SER A 145 -4.80 0.18 10.70
C SER A 145 -3.83 0.33 11.88
N ILE A 146 -3.45 1.56 12.24
CA ILE A 146 -2.63 1.82 13.44
C ILE A 146 -3.39 1.43 14.70
N ALA A 147 -4.66 1.80 14.80
CA ALA A 147 -5.49 1.47 15.96
C ALA A 147 -5.66 -0.05 16.11
N ASP A 148 -5.91 -0.77 15.01
CA ASP A 148 -6.03 -2.23 15.00
C ASP A 148 -4.72 -2.92 15.44
N LEU A 149 -3.55 -2.39 15.02
CA LEU A 149 -2.24 -2.91 15.46
C LEU A 149 -2.04 -2.70 16.96
N ILE A 150 -2.38 -1.52 17.47
CA ILE A 150 -2.27 -1.19 18.91
C ILE A 150 -3.22 -2.07 19.72
N GLU A 151 -4.48 -2.20 19.30
CA GLU A 151 -5.47 -3.01 20.01
C GLU A 151 -5.04 -4.49 20.05
N LYS A 152 -4.57 -5.05 18.94
CA LYS A 152 -4.04 -6.42 18.89
C LYS A 152 -2.82 -6.62 19.79
N GLY A 153 -1.92 -5.63 19.83
CA GLY A 153 -0.68 -5.74 20.60
C GLY A 153 -0.84 -5.50 22.09
N LEU A 154 -1.66 -4.51 22.50
CA LEU A 154 -1.85 -4.13 23.90
C LEU A 154 -3.14 -4.66 24.54
N GLY A 155 -4.08 -5.22 23.72
CA GLY A 155 -5.39 -5.66 24.20
C GLY A 155 -6.33 -4.51 24.59
N ARG A 156 -6.02 -3.28 24.18
CA ARG A 156 -6.83 -2.08 24.42
C ARG A 156 -6.86 -1.17 23.18
N ALA A 157 -8.05 -0.73 22.77
CA ALA A 157 -8.22 0.16 21.63
C ALA A 157 -7.75 1.58 21.98
N PRO A 158 -6.98 2.25 21.12
CA PRO A 158 -6.63 3.65 21.29
C PRO A 158 -7.79 4.57 20.92
N GLU A 159 -7.86 5.75 21.54
CA GLU A 159 -8.67 6.86 21.03
C GLU A 159 -8.07 7.40 19.74
N ILE A 160 -8.92 7.74 18.75
CA ILE A 160 -8.47 8.29 17.47
C ILE A 160 -8.98 9.72 17.32
N GLU A 161 -8.05 10.68 17.28
CA GLU A 161 -8.34 12.07 16.94
C GLU A 161 -8.06 12.33 15.45
N SER A 162 -9.07 12.78 14.70
CA SER A 162 -8.96 13.11 13.27
C SER A 162 -9.10 14.60 13.03
N LYS A 163 -8.13 15.20 12.31
CA LYS A 163 -8.16 16.62 11.91
C LYS A 163 -8.13 16.76 10.39
N ARG A 164 -8.78 17.80 9.90
CA ARG A 164 -8.78 18.21 8.48
C ARG A 164 -8.25 19.62 8.42
N ILE A 165 -7.03 19.81 7.85
CA ILE A 165 -6.29 21.08 7.87
C ILE A 165 -5.67 21.32 6.50
N GLY A 166 -6.05 22.42 5.84
CA GLY A 166 -5.43 22.88 4.60
C GLY A 166 -5.23 21.77 3.55
N GLU A 167 -4.03 21.66 3.05
CA GLU A 167 -3.63 20.67 2.03
C GLU A 167 -2.67 19.58 2.58
N VAL A 168 -2.69 19.32 3.89
CA VAL A 168 -1.81 18.32 4.53
C VAL A 168 -1.99 16.96 3.87
N PRO A 169 -0.93 16.37 3.29
CA PRO A 169 -1.04 15.09 2.57
C PRO A 169 -1.39 13.90 3.47
N GLY A 170 -0.92 13.93 4.71
CA GLY A 170 -1.21 12.95 5.75
C GLY A 170 -0.14 12.90 6.82
N THR A 171 -0.53 13.12 8.07
CA THR A 171 0.32 12.94 9.26
C THR A 171 -0.38 11.96 10.19
N HIS A 172 0.34 10.97 10.69
CA HIS A 172 -0.16 9.98 11.65
C HIS A 172 0.77 9.94 12.83
N THR A 173 0.23 10.05 14.03
CA THR A 173 0.97 9.99 15.28
C THR A 173 0.36 8.94 16.20
N ALA A 174 1.18 8.02 16.71
CA ALA A 174 0.82 7.13 17.81
C ALA A 174 1.53 7.59 19.07
N GLU A 175 0.77 7.78 20.15
CA GLU A 175 1.29 8.16 21.45
C GLU A 175 0.99 7.04 22.45
N PHE A 176 1.94 6.79 23.37
CA PHE A 176 1.80 5.86 24.49
C PHE A 176 2.23 6.58 25.75
N VAL A 177 1.31 6.77 26.68
CA VAL A 177 1.54 7.58 27.89
C VAL A 177 1.40 6.71 29.13
N SER A 178 2.40 6.76 30.01
CA SER A 178 2.38 6.17 31.34
C SER A 178 2.43 7.23 32.45
N GLY A 179 2.47 6.82 33.71
CA GLY A 179 2.68 7.73 34.83
C GLY A 179 4.10 8.30 34.92
N VAL A 180 5.06 7.78 34.15
CA VAL A 180 6.49 8.13 34.29
C VAL A 180 7.10 8.68 33.01
N ASP A 181 6.54 8.33 31.81
CA ASP A 181 7.07 8.77 30.53
C ASP A 181 6.01 8.77 29.42
N LYS A 182 6.40 9.27 28.26
CA LYS A 182 5.61 9.27 27.05
C LYS A 182 6.48 8.92 25.84
N LEU A 183 5.97 8.00 25.01
CA LEU A 183 6.54 7.73 23.68
C LEU A 183 5.65 8.31 22.61
N VAL A 184 6.27 8.91 21.59
CA VAL A 184 5.58 9.52 20.45
C VAL A 184 6.26 9.05 19.16
N PHE A 185 5.49 8.46 18.29
CA PHE A 185 5.93 8.05 16.97
C PHE A 185 5.10 8.80 15.94
N THR A 186 5.76 9.42 14.97
CA THR A 186 5.07 10.19 13.92
C THR A 186 5.59 9.83 12.55
N HIS A 187 4.67 9.58 11.63
CA HIS A 187 4.91 9.54 10.19
C HIS A 187 4.24 10.74 9.55
N GLU A 188 5.00 11.54 8.81
CA GLU A 188 4.52 12.68 8.04
C GLU A 188 4.81 12.47 6.56
N ALA A 189 3.76 12.44 5.74
CA ALA A 189 3.88 12.39 4.30
C ALA A 189 4.00 13.83 3.74
N PHE A 190 5.01 14.07 2.90
CA PHE A 190 5.17 15.35 2.20
C PHE A 190 4.42 15.38 0.86
N SER A 191 4.14 14.20 0.31
CA SER A 191 3.40 14.02 -0.94
C SER A 191 2.92 12.56 -1.07
N ARG A 192 2.13 12.30 -2.13
CA ARG A 192 1.76 10.92 -2.51
C ARG A 192 2.88 10.15 -3.21
N GLN A 193 4.03 10.76 -3.45
CA GLN A 193 5.15 10.11 -4.14
C GLN A 193 5.64 8.85 -3.40
N GLY A 194 5.52 8.82 -2.07
CA GLY A 194 5.86 7.63 -1.27
C GLY A 194 5.14 6.35 -1.71
N PHE A 195 3.90 6.45 -2.18
CA PHE A 195 3.17 5.29 -2.71
C PHE A 195 3.72 4.83 -4.06
N ALA A 196 4.08 5.76 -4.95
CA ALA A 196 4.68 5.44 -6.24
C ALA A 196 6.08 4.81 -6.08
N GLU A 197 6.89 5.34 -5.13
CA GLU A 197 8.18 4.74 -4.77
C GLU A 197 8.02 3.29 -4.32
N GLY A 198 7.11 3.04 -3.40
CA GLY A 198 6.87 1.70 -2.89
C GLY A 198 6.30 0.75 -3.94
N ALA A 199 5.42 1.23 -4.83
CA ALA A 199 4.92 0.42 -5.94
C ALA A 199 6.04 -0.01 -6.90
N VAL A 200 6.99 0.87 -7.19
CA VAL A 200 8.17 0.53 -8.01
C VAL A 200 9.11 -0.41 -7.25
N VAL A 201 9.29 -0.23 -5.93
CA VAL A 201 10.05 -1.18 -5.10
C VAL A 201 9.38 -2.56 -5.10
N ALA A 202 8.05 -2.62 -4.99
CA ALA A 202 7.31 -3.88 -5.10
C ALA A 202 7.52 -4.54 -6.47
N ALA A 203 7.51 -3.77 -7.56
CA ALA A 203 7.81 -4.30 -8.89
C ALA A 203 9.23 -4.92 -8.96
N LEU A 204 10.24 -4.29 -8.35
CA LEU A 204 11.59 -4.86 -8.26
C LEU A 204 11.62 -6.13 -7.40
N LEU A 205 10.81 -6.22 -6.35
CA LEU A 205 10.72 -7.40 -5.49
C LEU A 205 10.11 -8.61 -6.21
N THR A 206 9.32 -8.43 -7.29
CA THR A 206 8.80 -9.56 -8.08
C THR A 206 9.90 -10.45 -8.68
N GLU A 207 11.15 -9.97 -8.75
CA GLU A 207 12.30 -10.77 -9.17
C GLU A 207 12.87 -11.67 -8.05
N LYS A 208 12.44 -11.44 -6.81
CA LYS A 208 12.96 -12.13 -5.61
C LYS A 208 11.93 -12.99 -4.90
N VAL A 209 10.65 -12.75 -5.14
CA VAL A 209 9.55 -13.48 -4.51
C VAL A 209 8.64 -14.08 -5.58
N THR A 210 7.88 -15.12 -5.20
CA THR A 210 6.91 -15.77 -6.08
C THR A 210 5.57 -15.95 -5.35
N GLY A 211 4.52 -16.24 -6.11
CA GLY A 211 3.18 -16.43 -5.58
C GLY A 211 2.53 -15.13 -5.12
N ILE A 212 1.62 -15.22 -4.17
CA ILE A 212 0.83 -14.09 -3.70
C ILE A 212 1.43 -13.53 -2.42
N GLN A 213 1.83 -12.27 -2.44
CA GLN A 213 2.51 -11.59 -1.35
C GLN A 213 1.79 -10.29 -0.98
N GLU A 214 1.64 -10.01 0.31
CA GLU A 214 1.31 -8.67 0.76
C GLU A 214 2.59 -7.85 0.94
N PHE A 215 2.62 -6.64 0.41
CA PHE A 215 3.85 -5.81 0.39
C PHE A 215 4.47 -5.61 1.76
N LYS A 216 3.64 -5.42 2.80
CA LYS A 216 4.12 -5.26 4.18
C LYS A 216 4.94 -6.45 4.70
N ASP A 217 4.67 -7.67 4.21
CA ASP A 217 5.30 -8.89 4.69
C ASP A 217 6.66 -9.15 4.02
N ILE A 218 6.95 -8.46 2.91
CA ILE A 218 8.15 -8.66 2.10
C ILE A 218 9.08 -7.45 2.07
N ILE A 219 8.65 -6.30 2.58
CA ILE A 219 9.46 -5.07 2.63
C ILE A 219 10.30 -4.97 3.92
N LEU A 220 9.96 -5.73 4.93
CA LEU A 220 10.56 -5.72 6.28
C LEU A 220 11.63 -6.80 6.43
#